data_b11cb6ddd4dd67cb66b5fbb60d5ee270
#
_entry.id   b11cb6ddd4dd67cb66b5fbb60d5ee270
#
_cell.length_a   1.000
_cell.length_b   1.000
_cell.length_c   1.000
_cell.angle_alpha   90.00
_cell.angle_beta   90.00
_cell.angle_gamma   90.00
#
_symmetry.space_group_name_H-M   'P 1'
#
loop_
_entity.id
_entity.type
_entity.pdbx_description
1 polymer ?
#
loop_
_entity_poly.entity_id
_entity_poly.type
_entity_poly.pdbx_seq_one_letter_code
_entity_poly.pdbx_strand_id
1 'polypeptide(L)'
;MKQHDQSQKNDLKSAARSLSEALLSLESAQEVRQFLEDLCTPAEVEAMVDRWRVAQLVDQGYSYRDIREMTEVSVTTIGRVARFIEHGTGGYRAALDRLEKQQS
;
A
#
# COMPACT_ATOMS: atom_id res chain seq x y z
N MET A 1 -22.10 -16.23 -3.53
CA MET A 1 -20.69 -15.90 -3.71
C MET A 1 -20.21 -16.39 -5.07
N LYS A 2 -19.58 -15.55 -5.84
CA LYS A 2 -19.09 -15.95 -7.16
C LYS A 2 -17.80 -16.75 -7.05
N GLN A 3 -17.79 -17.91 -7.70
CA GLN A 3 -16.55 -18.64 -7.89
C GLN A 3 -15.95 -18.20 -9.22
N HIS A 4 -14.66 -17.90 -9.19
CA HIS A 4 -13.97 -17.48 -10.41
C HIS A 4 -13.42 -18.70 -11.12
N ASP A 5 -13.87 -18.95 -12.34
CA ASP A 5 -13.26 -19.95 -13.21
C ASP A 5 -11.97 -19.36 -13.83
N GLN A 6 -11.30 -20.11 -14.70
CA GLN A 6 -10.04 -19.66 -15.30
C GLN A 6 -10.22 -18.40 -16.12
N SER A 7 -11.32 -18.29 -16.85
CA SER A 7 -11.64 -17.12 -17.66
C SER A 7 -11.84 -15.87 -16.79
N GLN A 8 -12.58 -16.00 -15.69
CA GLN A 8 -12.81 -14.89 -14.76
C GLN A 8 -11.51 -14.46 -14.07
N LYS A 9 -10.63 -15.41 -13.74
CA LYS A 9 -9.32 -15.08 -13.14
C LYS A 9 -8.46 -14.28 -14.10
N ASN A 10 -8.47 -14.61 -15.37
CA ASN A 10 -7.74 -13.86 -16.39
C ASN A 10 -8.31 -12.46 -16.58
N ASP A 11 -9.63 -12.31 -16.51
CA ASP A 11 -10.31 -11.02 -16.59
C ASP A 11 -9.96 -10.16 -15.39
N LEU A 12 -9.86 -10.73 -14.18
CA LEU A 12 -9.47 -10.02 -12.99
C LEU A 12 -8.02 -9.54 -13.06
N LYS A 13 -7.12 -10.37 -13.59
CA LYS A 13 -5.71 -9.96 -13.79
C LYS A 13 -5.61 -8.82 -14.78
N SER A 14 -6.39 -8.87 -15.84
CA SER A 14 -6.45 -7.84 -16.86
C SER A 14 -6.98 -6.54 -16.28
N ALA A 15 -8.04 -6.62 -15.47
CA ALA A 15 -8.63 -5.46 -14.80
C ALA A 15 -7.66 -4.85 -13.77
N ALA A 16 -6.93 -5.69 -13.05
CA ALA A 16 -5.94 -5.23 -12.08
C ALA A 16 -4.79 -4.50 -12.79
N ARG A 17 -4.37 -5.00 -13.96
CA ARG A 17 -3.36 -4.34 -14.78
C ARG A 17 -3.85 -2.96 -15.23
N SER A 18 -5.11 -2.89 -15.65
CA SER A 18 -5.73 -1.64 -16.09
C SER A 18 -5.72 -0.60 -14.95
N LEU A 19 -6.03 -1.03 -13.73
CA LEU A 19 -5.94 -0.13 -12.57
C LEU A 19 -4.50 0.34 -12.34
N SER A 20 -3.54 -0.56 -12.47
CA SER A 20 -2.13 -0.21 -12.29
C SER A 20 -1.68 0.81 -13.34
N GLU A 21 -2.13 0.64 -14.58
CA GLU A 21 -1.85 1.59 -15.67
C GLU A 21 -2.48 2.95 -15.38
N ALA A 22 -3.70 2.96 -14.83
CA ALA A 22 -4.36 4.21 -14.46
C ALA A 22 -3.57 4.95 -13.39
N LEU A 23 -3.12 4.24 -12.36
CA LEU A 23 -2.28 4.85 -11.31
C LEU A 23 -0.97 5.38 -11.89
N LEU A 24 -0.34 4.61 -12.78
CA LEU A 24 0.92 4.99 -13.39
C LEU A 24 0.79 6.19 -14.32
N SER A 25 -0.39 6.45 -14.85
CA SER A 25 -0.63 7.58 -15.76
C SER A 25 -0.72 8.92 -15.05
N LEU A 26 -0.91 8.92 -13.74
CA LEU A 26 -1.07 10.14 -12.96
C LEU A 26 0.26 10.89 -12.85
N GLU A 27 0.19 12.22 -12.90
CA GLU A 27 1.39 13.04 -13.07
C GLU A 27 1.81 13.78 -11.81
N SER A 28 1.03 13.67 -10.72
CA SER A 28 1.37 14.34 -9.47
C SER A 28 0.81 13.57 -8.29
N ALA A 29 1.37 13.82 -7.11
CA ALA A 29 0.84 13.27 -5.87
C ALA A 29 -0.59 13.72 -5.63
N GLN A 30 -0.91 14.96 -6.02
CA GLN A 30 -2.26 15.48 -5.88
C GLN A 30 -3.26 14.67 -6.73
N GLU A 31 -2.89 14.36 -7.97
CA GLU A 31 -3.75 13.54 -8.84
C GLU A 31 -3.94 12.13 -8.29
N VAL A 32 -2.87 11.53 -7.76
CA VAL A 32 -2.96 10.20 -7.15
C VAL A 32 -3.93 10.25 -5.97
N ARG A 33 -3.80 11.24 -5.10
CA ARG A 33 -4.68 11.38 -3.94
C ARG A 33 -6.13 11.56 -4.37
N GLN A 34 -6.39 12.40 -5.36
CA GLN A 34 -7.73 12.62 -5.90
C GLN A 34 -8.34 11.33 -6.45
N PHE A 35 -7.55 10.59 -7.20
CA PHE A 35 -8.00 9.32 -7.77
C PHE A 35 -8.34 8.31 -6.68
N LEU A 36 -7.49 8.19 -5.66
CA LEU A 36 -7.73 7.26 -4.56
C LEU A 36 -8.97 7.67 -3.74
N GLU A 37 -9.16 8.97 -3.52
CA GLU A 37 -10.35 9.45 -2.81
C GLU A 37 -11.65 9.18 -3.56
N ASP A 38 -11.61 9.21 -4.89
CA ASP A 38 -12.77 8.87 -5.71
C ASP A 38 -13.00 7.35 -5.81
N LEU A 39 -11.92 6.59 -5.91
CA LEU A 39 -11.98 5.14 -6.12
C LEU A 39 -12.33 4.37 -4.84
N CYS A 40 -11.84 4.85 -3.70
CA CYS A 40 -11.92 4.16 -2.42
C CYS A 40 -12.86 4.88 -1.46
N THR A 41 -13.40 4.15 -0.50
CA THR A 41 -14.12 4.77 0.61
C THR A 41 -13.12 5.52 1.51
N PRO A 42 -13.60 6.51 2.31
CA PRO A 42 -12.71 7.17 3.26
C PRO A 42 -11.99 6.21 4.21
N ALA A 43 -12.67 5.16 4.66
CA ALA A 43 -12.05 4.15 5.54
C ALA A 43 -10.95 3.39 4.82
N GLU A 44 -11.13 3.09 3.54
CA GLU A 44 -10.11 2.40 2.74
C GLU A 44 -8.88 3.27 2.53
N VAL A 45 -9.09 4.56 2.25
CA VAL A 45 -7.97 5.50 2.09
C VAL A 45 -7.21 5.62 3.41
N GLU A 46 -7.91 5.76 4.53
CA GLU A 46 -7.29 5.84 5.85
C GLU A 46 -6.46 4.60 6.15
N ALA A 47 -7.00 3.43 5.85
CA ALA A 47 -6.26 2.17 6.06
C ALA A 47 -4.98 2.11 5.23
N MET A 48 -5.02 2.58 3.99
CA MET A 48 -3.83 2.63 3.14
C MET A 48 -2.79 3.60 3.69
N VAL A 49 -3.23 4.78 4.11
CA VAL A 49 -2.35 5.80 4.70
C VAL A 49 -1.67 5.26 5.97
N ASP A 50 -2.46 4.60 6.83
CA ASP A 50 -1.93 4.01 8.06
C ASP A 50 -0.86 2.95 7.77
N ARG A 51 -1.15 2.05 6.84
CA ARG A 51 -0.20 0.99 6.48
C ARG A 51 1.07 1.55 5.87
N TRP A 52 0.96 2.56 5.04
CA TRP A 52 2.14 3.18 4.44
C TRP A 52 2.99 3.88 5.49
N ARG A 53 2.36 4.61 6.41
CA ARG A 53 3.07 5.26 7.51
C ARG A 53 3.81 4.24 8.38
N VAL A 54 3.14 3.13 8.71
CA VAL A 54 3.75 2.03 9.46
C VAL A 54 4.95 1.46 8.68
N ALA A 55 4.80 1.25 7.37
CA ALA A 55 5.88 0.70 6.55
C ALA A 55 7.13 1.57 6.62
N GLN A 56 6.96 2.89 6.55
CA GLN A 56 8.08 3.82 6.64
C GLN A 56 8.78 3.71 8.00
N LEU A 57 8.02 3.61 9.08
CA LEU A 57 8.58 3.54 10.43
C LEU A 57 9.27 2.19 10.69
N VAL A 58 8.70 1.10 10.18
CA VAL A 58 9.35 -0.22 10.25
C VAL A 58 10.69 -0.17 9.53
N ASP A 59 10.71 0.41 8.34
CA ASP A 59 11.93 0.49 7.53
C ASP A 59 13.00 1.36 8.19
N GLN A 60 12.59 2.34 8.99
CA GLN A 60 13.50 3.21 9.73
C GLN A 60 14.02 2.57 11.02
N GLY A 61 13.54 1.39 11.37
CA GLY A 61 14.04 0.65 12.52
C GLY A 61 13.33 0.89 13.83
N TYR A 62 12.21 1.58 13.83
CA TYR A 62 11.44 1.79 15.06
C TYR A 62 10.87 0.47 15.57
N SER A 63 10.78 0.33 16.90
CA SER A 63 10.15 -0.83 17.51
C SER A 63 8.64 -0.81 17.26
N TYR A 64 8.00 -1.97 17.32
CA TYR A 64 6.54 -2.06 17.18
C TYR A 64 5.83 -1.23 18.26
N ARG A 65 6.37 -1.22 19.45
CA ARG A 65 5.82 -0.42 20.54
C ARG A 65 5.83 1.07 20.21
N ASP A 66 6.95 1.56 19.71
CA ASP A 66 7.10 2.97 19.34
C ASP A 66 6.17 3.32 18.19
N ILE A 67 6.07 2.44 17.18
CA ILE A 67 5.19 2.66 16.04
C ILE A 67 3.74 2.74 16.50
N ARG A 68 3.32 1.84 17.40
CA ARG A 68 1.97 1.89 17.94
C ARG A 68 1.71 3.21 18.68
N GLU A 69 2.66 3.68 19.45
CA GLU A 69 2.51 4.95 20.15
C GLU A 69 2.44 6.14 19.20
N MET A 70 3.20 6.10 18.12
CA MET A 70 3.26 7.19 17.14
C MET A 70 2.05 7.22 16.20
N THR A 71 1.48 6.07 15.89
CA THR A 71 0.46 5.94 14.84
C THR A 71 -0.91 5.54 15.36
N GLU A 72 -0.99 4.96 16.55
CA GLU A 72 -2.19 4.35 17.11
C GLU A 72 -2.70 3.15 16.31
N VAL A 73 -1.91 2.67 15.37
CA VAL A 73 -2.22 1.46 14.59
C VAL A 73 -1.97 0.24 15.46
N SER A 74 -2.81 -0.79 15.35
CA SER A 74 -2.70 -1.99 16.17
C SER A 74 -1.40 -2.75 15.89
N VAL A 75 -0.91 -3.45 16.91
CA VAL A 75 0.29 -4.29 16.80
C VAL A 75 0.11 -5.37 15.73
N THR A 76 -1.10 -5.91 15.60
CA THR A 76 -1.43 -6.90 14.58
C THR A 76 -1.20 -6.34 13.18
N THR A 77 -1.67 -5.12 12.92
CA THR A 77 -1.47 -4.47 11.63
C THR A 77 0.00 -4.15 11.40
N ILE A 78 0.70 -3.66 12.43
CA ILE A 78 2.14 -3.37 12.33
C ILE A 78 2.91 -4.63 11.95
N GLY A 79 2.64 -5.75 12.62
CA GLY A 79 3.29 -7.03 12.31
C GLY A 79 3.00 -7.51 10.90
N ARG A 80 1.77 -7.34 10.46
CA ARG A 80 1.36 -7.71 9.11
C ARG A 80 2.11 -6.88 8.05
N VAL A 81 2.22 -5.57 8.25
CA VAL A 81 2.96 -4.70 7.33
C VAL A 81 4.44 -5.12 7.28
N ALA A 82 5.06 -5.33 8.44
CA ALA A 82 6.45 -5.77 8.51
C ALA A 82 6.68 -7.07 7.74
N ARG A 83 5.75 -8.02 7.89
CA ARG A 83 5.81 -9.30 7.18
C ARG A 83 5.76 -9.09 5.66
N PHE A 84 4.89 -8.22 5.17
CA PHE A 84 4.76 -7.99 3.72
C PHE A 84 5.91 -7.17 3.15
N ILE A 85 6.61 -6.39 3.96
CA ILE A 85 7.85 -5.76 3.50
C ILE A 85 8.89 -6.82 3.18
N GLU A 86 9.03 -7.86 4.03
CA GLU A 86 10.03 -8.91 3.85
C GLU A 86 9.60 -10.01 2.86
N HIS A 87 8.34 -10.42 2.93
CA HIS A 87 7.86 -11.62 2.25
C HIS A 87 6.71 -11.37 1.28
N GLY A 88 6.40 -10.11 0.98
CA GLY A 88 5.36 -9.78 0.03
C GLY A 88 5.84 -9.82 -1.41
N THR A 89 5.11 -9.15 -2.28
CA THR A 89 5.40 -9.14 -3.73
C THR A 89 6.50 -8.15 -4.11
N GLY A 90 7.00 -7.38 -3.17
CA GLY A 90 8.04 -6.39 -3.44
C GLY A 90 7.55 -4.96 -3.62
N GLY A 91 6.24 -4.72 -3.52
CA GLY A 91 5.68 -3.38 -3.71
C GLY A 91 6.14 -2.39 -2.65
N TYR A 92 6.09 -2.79 -1.37
CA TYR A 92 6.60 -1.94 -0.30
C TYR A 92 8.07 -1.64 -0.49
N ARG A 93 8.86 -2.66 -0.80
CA ARG A 93 10.31 -2.50 -0.95
C ARG A 93 10.64 -1.55 -2.09
N ALA A 94 9.96 -1.67 -3.21
CA ALA A 94 10.18 -0.80 -4.35
C ALA A 94 9.89 0.67 -4.00
N ALA A 95 8.76 0.93 -3.36
CA ALA A 95 8.36 2.29 -2.99
C ALA A 95 9.30 2.88 -1.94
N LEU A 96 9.60 2.11 -0.90
CA LEU A 96 10.48 2.57 0.17
C LEU A 96 11.88 2.93 -0.36
N ASP A 97 12.45 2.06 -1.20
CA ASP A 97 13.80 2.28 -1.74
C ASP A 97 13.85 3.49 -2.66
N ARG A 98 12.85 3.66 -3.51
CA ARG A 98 12.84 4.80 -4.45
C ARG A 98 12.66 6.13 -3.76
N LEU A 99 11.80 6.18 -2.75
CA LEU A 99 11.58 7.42 -2.01
C LEU A 99 12.78 7.78 -1.16
N GLU A 100 13.48 6.80 -0.60
CA GLU A 100 14.72 7.03 0.13
C GLU A 100 15.79 7.64 -0.79
N LYS A 101 15.94 7.12 -2.01
CA LYS A 101 16.88 7.67 -2.98
C LYS A 101 16.56 9.11 -3.38
N GLN A 102 15.28 9.44 -3.48
CA GLN A 102 14.85 10.79 -3.84
C GLN A 102 15.15 11.81 -2.74
N GLN A 103 15.24 11.35 -1.50
CA GLN A 103 15.50 12.20 -0.34
C GLN A 103 16.98 12.38 -0.03
N SER A 104 17.83 11.57 -0.61
CA SER A 104 19.28 11.65 -0.34
C SER A 104 20.02 12.56 -1.30
#